data_d5917efd115d33dfd94a34a2bf91b60b
#
_entry.id   d5917efd115d33dfd94a34a2bf91b60b
#
_cell.length_a   1.000
_cell.length_b   1.000
_cell.length_c   1.000
_cell.angle_alpha   90.00
_cell.angle_beta   90.00
_cell.angle_gamma   90.00
#
_symmetry.space_group_name_H-M   'P 1'
#
loop_
_entity.id
_entity.type
_entity.pdbx_description
1 polymer ?
#
loop_
_entity_poly.entity_id
_entity_poly.type
_entity_poly.pdbx_seq_one_letter_code
_entity_poly.pdbx_strand_id
1 'polypeptide(L)'
;DRQGMRIAIELRRGELPEVVLNNLFKHTALQTSFGIILLAIVAGRPRVLPLVDVIEHFAQFRREVVRRRTEFELRKAAARAHILEGLKIALDQLDAVIRLIRGAKNPPEARTGLIEQFSLTKIQAQAILDMQLQRLTGLERQKIIDELAELLKTIERLRAILESEQQLMDLVVSELQTISASHGDERRTEIV
;
A
#
# COMPACT_ATOMS: atom_id res chain seq x y z
N ASP A 1 -34.18 9.09 15.23
CA ASP A 1 -34.36 10.25 14.36
C ASP A 1 -33.21 10.37 13.35
N ARG A 2 -33.50 10.77 12.10
CA ARG A 2 -32.51 10.95 11.04
C ARG A 2 -31.45 12.03 11.34
N GLN A 3 -31.72 12.92 12.30
CA GLN A 3 -30.83 14.00 12.72
C GLN A 3 -30.11 13.74 14.04
N GLY A 4 -30.17 12.51 14.57
CA GLY A 4 -29.61 12.13 15.87
C GLY A 4 -30.56 12.35 17.04
N MET A 5 -30.11 12.08 18.27
CA MET A 5 -30.88 12.30 19.49
C MET A 5 -30.85 13.76 19.86
N ARG A 6 -32.05 14.31 20.20
CA ARG A 6 -32.21 15.67 20.68
C ARG A 6 -33.08 15.68 21.94
N ILE A 7 -32.62 16.37 22.97
CA ILE A 7 -33.40 16.64 24.18
C ILE A 7 -33.95 18.04 24.07
N ALA A 8 -35.28 18.19 24.02
CA ALA A 8 -35.98 19.49 24.03
C ALA A 8 -36.57 19.76 25.43
N ILE A 9 -36.23 20.89 26.01
CA ILE A 9 -36.72 21.32 27.33
C ILE A 9 -37.54 22.59 27.15
N GLU A 10 -38.82 22.49 27.36
CA GLU A 10 -39.75 23.63 27.25
C GLU A 10 -39.78 24.41 28.56
N LEU A 11 -39.62 25.73 28.47
CA LEU A 11 -39.60 26.63 29.61
C LEU A 11 -40.90 27.39 29.74
N ARG A 12 -41.26 27.81 30.97
CA ARG A 12 -42.38 28.73 31.21
C ARG A 12 -42.06 30.12 30.66
N ARG A 13 -43.08 30.84 30.26
CA ARG A 13 -42.95 32.25 29.84
C ARG A 13 -42.29 33.09 30.94
N GLY A 14 -41.24 33.82 30.60
CA GLY A 14 -40.51 34.71 31.52
C GLY A 14 -39.25 34.07 32.16
N GLU A 15 -39.03 32.77 32.00
CA GLU A 15 -37.80 32.14 32.49
C GLU A 15 -36.63 32.42 31.54
N LEU A 16 -35.45 32.59 32.12
CA LEU A 16 -34.20 32.80 31.38
C LEU A 16 -33.59 31.42 31.03
N PRO A 17 -33.44 31.06 29.72
CA PRO A 17 -32.94 29.76 29.32
C PRO A 17 -31.58 29.42 29.89
N GLU A 18 -30.66 30.38 29.93
CA GLU A 18 -29.30 30.20 30.44
C GLU A 18 -29.25 29.82 31.92
N VAL A 19 -30.10 30.45 32.76
CA VAL A 19 -30.17 30.14 34.18
C VAL A 19 -30.69 28.72 34.41
N VAL A 20 -31.72 28.32 33.66
CA VAL A 20 -32.27 26.97 33.73
C VAL A 20 -31.24 25.95 33.26
N LEU A 21 -30.55 26.23 32.15
CA LEU A 21 -29.50 25.35 31.61
C LEU A 21 -28.34 25.16 32.62
N ASN A 22 -27.86 26.25 33.22
CA ASN A 22 -26.79 26.20 34.23
C ASN A 22 -27.24 25.40 35.49
N ASN A 23 -28.50 25.53 35.91
CA ASN A 23 -29.05 24.72 37.00
C ASN A 23 -29.11 23.22 36.60
N LEU A 24 -29.49 22.91 35.37
CA LEU A 24 -29.49 21.55 34.86
C LEU A 24 -28.09 20.97 34.81
N PHE A 25 -27.08 21.70 34.33
CA PHE A 25 -25.69 21.29 34.35
C PHE A 25 -25.17 21.03 35.77
N LYS A 26 -25.57 21.88 36.74
CA LYS A 26 -25.13 21.76 38.13
C LYS A 26 -25.78 20.60 38.89
N HIS A 27 -27.06 20.32 38.61
CA HIS A 27 -27.88 19.42 39.42
C HIS A 27 -28.25 18.10 38.72
N THR A 28 -27.85 17.92 37.46
CA THR A 28 -28.14 16.71 36.68
C THR A 28 -26.88 16.19 35.95
N ALA A 29 -26.99 15.02 35.35
CA ALA A 29 -25.92 14.44 34.52
C ALA A 29 -25.86 14.99 33.08
N LEU A 30 -26.50 16.14 32.78
CA LEU A 30 -26.41 16.79 31.47
C LEU A 30 -25.00 17.30 31.13
N GLN A 31 -24.22 17.62 32.15
CA GLN A 31 -22.79 17.89 32.04
C GLN A 31 -22.03 17.01 33.02
N THR A 32 -21.09 16.26 32.51
CA THR A 32 -20.28 15.34 33.34
C THR A 32 -18.83 15.34 32.86
N SER A 33 -17.90 15.09 33.76
CA SER A 33 -16.49 14.91 33.44
C SER A 33 -16.21 13.45 33.12
N PHE A 34 -15.42 13.21 32.08
CA PHE A 34 -14.95 11.88 31.70
C PHE A 34 -13.44 11.86 31.63
N GLY A 35 -12.83 11.03 32.46
CA GLY A 35 -11.37 10.81 32.42
C GLY A 35 -10.99 9.84 31.31
N ILE A 36 -10.19 10.30 30.36
CA ILE A 36 -9.70 9.46 29.25
C ILE A 36 -8.45 8.72 29.68
N ILE A 37 -8.51 7.39 29.68
CA ILE A 37 -7.36 6.52 29.92
C ILE A 37 -7.10 5.71 28.64
N LEU A 38 -5.98 5.99 27.96
CA LEU A 38 -5.60 5.31 26.74
C LEU A 38 -4.72 4.12 27.07
N LEU A 39 -5.33 2.94 27.20
CA LEU A 39 -4.62 1.68 27.41
C LEU A 39 -4.37 1.00 26.06
N ALA A 40 -3.11 0.75 25.71
CA ALA A 40 -2.72 0.08 24.48
C ALA A 40 -1.67 -1.01 24.72
N ILE A 41 -1.57 -1.94 23.78
CA ILE A 41 -0.52 -2.97 23.79
C ILE A 41 0.65 -2.46 22.92
N VAL A 42 1.79 -2.18 23.55
CA VAL A 42 3.01 -1.75 22.89
C VAL A 42 4.09 -2.83 23.08
N ALA A 43 4.63 -3.32 21.97
CA ALA A 43 5.63 -4.41 21.96
C ALA A 43 5.19 -5.62 22.80
N GLY A 44 3.91 -6.01 22.72
CA GLY A 44 3.34 -7.16 23.44
C GLY A 44 3.03 -6.91 24.92
N ARG A 45 3.15 -5.67 25.41
CA ARG A 45 2.89 -5.31 26.82
C ARG A 45 1.81 -4.23 26.94
N PRO A 46 0.84 -4.35 27.85
CA PRO A 46 -0.13 -3.31 28.11
C PRO A 46 0.55 -2.09 28.75
N ARG A 47 0.24 -0.89 28.23
CA ARG A 47 0.72 0.39 28.75
C ARG A 47 -0.39 1.43 28.69
N VAL A 48 -0.45 2.29 29.70
CA VAL A 48 -1.23 3.52 29.63
C VAL A 48 -0.37 4.57 28.95
N LEU A 49 -0.88 5.16 27.88
CA LEU A 49 -0.13 6.07 27.03
C LEU A 49 -0.79 7.46 27.07
N PRO A 50 0.00 8.54 27.12
CA PRO A 50 -0.47 9.87 26.75
C PRO A 50 -0.81 9.91 25.25
N LEU A 51 -1.64 10.90 24.85
CA LEU A 51 -2.09 11.02 23.46
C LEU A 51 -0.92 11.15 22.46
N VAL A 52 0.12 11.88 22.84
CA VAL A 52 1.30 12.06 21.97
C VAL A 52 1.97 10.72 21.65
N ASP A 53 2.17 9.87 22.67
CA ASP A 53 2.79 8.55 22.48
C ASP A 53 1.93 7.62 21.59
N VAL A 54 0.60 7.72 21.71
CA VAL A 54 -0.32 6.96 20.82
C VAL A 54 -0.10 7.38 19.36
N ILE A 55 0.00 8.70 19.10
CA ILE A 55 0.24 9.23 17.75
C ILE A 55 1.62 8.81 17.25
N GLU A 56 2.66 8.89 18.07
CA GLU A 56 4.01 8.46 17.71
C GLU A 56 4.08 6.98 17.35
N HIS A 57 3.49 6.11 18.16
CA HIS A 57 3.42 4.66 17.87
C HIS A 57 2.62 4.37 16.60
N PHE A 58 1.54 5.11 16.35
CA PHE A 58 0.79 5.00 15.11
C PHE A 58 1.64 5.41 13.90
N ALA A 59 2.34 6.54 13.98
CA ALA A 59 3.21 7.01 12.89
C ALA A 59 4.34 6.02 12.59
N GLN A 60 4.99 5.47 13.63
CA GLN A 60 6.00 4.42 13.49
C GLN A 60 5.45 3.17 12.83
N PHE A 61 4.28 2.71 13.25
CA PHE A 61 3.61 1.56 12.65
C PHE A 61 3.29 1.80 11.18
N ARG A 62 2.74 2.97 10.83
CA ARG A 62 2.44 3.32 9.42
C ARG A 62 3.70 3.29 8.57
N ARG A 63 4.79 3.89 9.05
CA ARG A 63 6.09 3.87 8.39
C ARG A 63 6.58 2.45 8.13
N GLU A 64 6.51 1.56 9.12
CA GLU A 64 6.90 0.16 8.96
C GLU A 64 6.03 -0.59 7.94
N VAL A 65 4.71 -0.39 7.98
CA VAL A 65 3.78 -1.00 7.03
C VAL A 65 4.05 -0.54 5.60
N VAL A 66 4.25 0.76 5.37
CA VAL A 66 4.56 1.31 4.05
C VAL A 66 5.90 0.77 3.54
N ARG A 67 6.94 0.72 4.38
CA ARG A 67 8.23 0.13 4.02
C ARG A 67 8.09 -1.34 3.59
N ARG A 68 7.45 -2.17 4.40
CA ARG A 68 7.24 -3.60 4.09
C ARG A 68 6.43 -3.81 2.80
N ARG A 69 5.40 -2.99 2.58
CA ARG A 69 4.61 -3.02 1.35
C ARG A 69 5.48 -2.66 0.14
N THR A 70 6.25 -1.58 0.22
CA THR A 70 7.16 -1.14 -0.86
C THR A 70 8.22 -2.19 -1.18
N GLU A 71 8.80 -2.84 -0.17
CA GLU A 71 9.74 -3.96 -0.35
C GLU A 71 9.08 -5.16 -1.04
N PHE A 72 7.85 -5.48 -0.68
CA PHE A 72 7.10 -6.57 -1.32
C PHE A 72 6.80 -6.26 -2.78
N GLU A 73 6.32 -5.05 -3.07
CA GLU A 73 6.04 -4.58 -4.42
C GLU A 73 7.31 -4.56 -5.28
N LEU A 74 8.42 -4.10 -4.73
CA LEU A 74 9.73 -4.12 -5.40
C LEU A 74 10.15 -5.55 -5.77
N ARG A 75 10.09 -6.49 -4.82
CA ARG A 75 10.43 -7.90 -5.11
C ARG A 75 9.53 -8.48 -6.20
N LYS A 76 8.23 -8.21 -6.16
CA LYS A 76 7.26 -8.68 -7.16
C LYS A 76 7.54 -8.08 -8.54
N ALA A 77 7.77 -6.76 -8.61
CA ALA A 77 8.09 -6.07 -9.85
C ALA A 77 9.43 -6.55 -10.45
N ALA A 78 10.47 -6.71 -9.63
CA ALA A 78 11.77 -7.21 -10.05
C ALA A 78 11.71 -8.66 -10.58
N ALA A 79 10.95 -9.53 -9.90
CA ALA A 79 10.75 -10.91 -10.38
C ALA A 79 10.04 -10.95 -11.73
N ARG A 80 9.04 -10.10 -11.94
CA ARG A 80 8.32 -9.99 -13.21
C ARG A 80 9.20 -9.40 -14.32
N ALA A 81 9.92 -8.32 -14.02
CA ALA A 81 10.85 -7.69 -14.96
C ALA A 81 11.93 -8.69 -15.40
N HIS A 82 12.50 -9.47 -14.49
CA HIS A 82 13.47 -10.51 -14.78
C HIS A 82 12.96 -11.52 -15.81
N ILE A 83 11.70 -11.96 -15.69
CA ILE A 83 11.08 -12.86 -16.69
C ILE A 83 10.93 -12.16 -18.04
N LEU A 84 10.45 -10.90 -18.06
CA LEU A 84 10.23 -10.14 -19.29
C LEU A 84 11.54 -9.82 -20.01
N GLU A 85 12.64 -9.58 -19.27
CA GLU A 85 13.99 -9.44 -19.86
C GLU A 85 14.41 -10.70 -20.63
N GLY A 86 14.20 -11.88 -20.03
CA GLY A 86 14.44 -13.15 -20.70
C GLY A 86 13.57 -13.35 -21.95
N LEU A 87 12.29 -13.02 -21.87
CA LEU A 87 11.37 -13.07 -23.02
C LEU A 87 11.77 -12.08 -24.11
N LYS A 88 12.23 -10.88 -23.77
CA LYS A 88 12.75 -9.90 -24.73
C LYS A 88 13.96 -10.44 -25.47
N ILE A 89 14.95 -11.02 -24.77
CA ILE A 89 16.13 -11.65 -25.40
C ILE A 89 15.69 -12.74 -26.37
N ALA A 90 14.75 -13.60 -25.98
CA ALA A 90 14.22 -14.66 -26.85
C ALA A 90 13.50 -14.11 -28.09
N LEU A 91 12.74 -13.03 -27.96
CA LEU A 91 12.04 -12.38 -29.06
C LEU A 91 12.99 -11.65 -30.03
N ASP A 92 14.08 -11.08 -29.50
CA ASP A 92 15.11 -10.42 -30.30
C ASP A 92 15.95 -11.42 -31.12
N GLN A 93 16.06 -12.67 -30.63
CA GLN A 93 16.81 -13.75 -31.28
C GLN A 93 15.93 -14.96 -31.61
N LEU A 94 14.70 -14.72 -32.04
CA LEU A 94 13.64 -15.72 -32.14
C LEU A 94 14.03 -16.94 -32.99
N ASP A 95 14.67 -16.74 -34.16
CA ASP A 95 15.06 -17.81 -35.07
C ASP A 95 16.10 -18.74 -34.43
N ALA A 96 17.04 -18.19 -33.66
CA ALA A 96 18.05 -18.96 -32.94
C ALA A 96 17.42 -19.78 -31.81
N VAL A 97 16.51 -19.18 -31.05
CA VAL A 97 15.76 -19.83 -29.98
C VAL A 97 14.91 -20.99 -30.53
N ILE A 98 14.18 -20.78 -31.64
CA ILE A 98 13.37 -21.83 -32.27
C ILE A 98 14.24 -22.96 -32.78
N ARG A 99 15.38 -22.68 -33.43
CA ARG A 99 16.31 -23.71 -33.90
C ARG A 99 16.84 -24.55 -32.76
N LEU A 100 17.25 -23.93 -31.66
CA LEU A 100 17.71 -24.62 -30.47
C LEU A 100 16.64 -25.52 -29.87
N ILE A 101 15.42 -25.01 -29.66
CA ILE A 101 14.34 -25.81 -29.08
C ILE A 101 13.97 -26.99 -29.97
N ARG A 102 13.91 -26.80 -31.30
CA ARG A 102 13.62 -27.88 -32.25
C ARG A 102 14.75 -28.94 -32.35
N GLY A 103 15.98 -28.52 -32.09
CA GLY A 103 17.15 -29.43 -32.11
C GLY A 103 17.33 -30.25 -30.84
N ALA A 104 16.72 -29.84 -29.75
CA ALA A 104 16.80 -30.53 -28.47
C ALA A 104 15.92 -31.78 -28.43
N LYS A 105 16.37 -32.85 -27.81
CA LYS A 105 15.67 -34.13 -27.70
C LYS A 105 14.56 -34.13 -26.65
N ASN A 106 14.66 -33.25 -25.67
CA ASN A 106 13.73 -33.17 -24.56
C ASN A 106 13.74 -31.73 -23.94
N PRO A 107 12.71 -31.33 -23.19
CA PRO A 107 12.63 -30.02 -22.59
C PRO A 107 13.76 -29.65 -21.61
N PRO A 108 14.31 -30.57 -20.79
CA PRO A 108 15.48 -30.27 -19.97
C PRO A 108 16.72 -29.90 -20.79
N GLU A 109 16.98 -30.59 -21.91
CA GLU A 109 18.07 -30.27 -22.82
C GLU A 109 17.90 -28.91 -23.48
N ALA A 110 16.67 -28.59 -23.95
CA ALA A 110 16.32 -27.28 -24.49
C ALA A 110 16.58 -26.18 -23.48
N ARG A 111 16.16 -26.38 -22.21
CA ARG A 111 16.41 -25.43 -21.14
C ARG A 111 17.88 -25.17 -20.87
N THR A 112 18.69 -26.23 -20.81
CA THR A 112 20.15 -26.11 -20.63
C THR A 112 20.78 -25.35 -21.79
N GLY A 113 20.41 -25.66 -23.03
CA GLY A 113 20.88 -24.94 -24.21
C GLY A 113 20.50 -23.45 -24.20
N LEU A 114 19.28 -23.11 -23.78
CA LEU A 114 18.86 -21.72 -23.63
C LEU A 114 19.69 -20.96 -22.59
N ILE A 115 20.01 -21.61 -21.46
CA ILE A 115 20.82 -20.99 -20.41
C ILE A 115 22.26 -20.75 -20.93
N GLU A 116 22.88 -21.73 -21.57
CA GLU A 116 24.27 -21.65 -22.03
C GLU A 116 24.44 -20.69 -23.22
N GLN A 117 23.54 -20.74 -24.20
CA GLN A 117 23.71 -19.98 -25.44
C GLN A 117 23.27 -18.51 -25.29
N PHE A 118 22.25 -18.21 -24.45
CA PHE A 118 21.68 -16.86 -24.30
C PHE A 118 21.98 -16.26 -22.93
N SER A 119 22.79 -16.90 -22.09
CA SER A 119 23.13 -16.46 -20.73
C SER A 119 21.87 -16.20 -19.87
N LEU A 120 20.81 -17.00 -20.05
CA LEU A 120 19.55 -16.88 -19.35
C LEU A 120 19.60 -17.61 -18.00
N THR A 121 18.80 -17.14 -17.07
CA THR A 121 18.56 -17.89 -15.83
C THR A 121 17.60 -19.04 -16.06
N LYS A 122 17.60 -20.01 -15.15
CA LYS A 122 16.69 -21.17 -15.20
C LYS A 122 15.22 -20.74 -15.26
N ILE A 123 14.86 -19.66 -14.56
CA ILE A 123 13.50 -19.11 -14.51
C ILE A 123 13.14 -18.50 -15.87
N GLN A 124 14.03 -17.74 -16.47
CA GLN A 124 13.84 -17.14 -17.80
C GLN A 124 13.72 -18.21 -18.88
N ALA A 125 14.62 -19.19 -18.89
CA ALA A 125 14.58 -20.29 -19.84
C ALA A 125 13.29 -21.11 -19.74
N GLN A 126 12.80 -21.36 -18.52
CA GLN A 126 11.51 -22.02 -18.31
C GLN A 126 10.35 -21.17 -18.84
N ALA A 127 10.35 -19.86 -18.58
CA ALA A 127 9.30 -18.96 -19.07
C ALA A 127 9.27 -18.90 -20.61
N ILE A 128 10.41 -19.03 -21.27
CA ILE A 128 10.50 -19.11 -22.73
C ILE A 128 9.89 -20.42 -23.25
N LEU A 129 10.17 -21.55 -22.60
CA LEU A 129 9.62 -22.85 -23.00
C LEU A 129 8.10 -22.92 -22.75
N ASP A 130 7.60 -22.25 -21.74
CA ASP A 130 6.17 -22.19 -21.41
C ASP A 130 5.40 -21.13 -22.25
N MET A 131 6.11 -20.37 -23.10
CA MET A 131 5.50 -19.31 -23.88
C MET A 131 4.61 -19.86 -25.00
N GLN A 132 3.37 -19.37 -25.06
CA GLN A 132 2.43 -19.75 -26.13
C GLN A 132 2.85 -19.11 -27.47
N LEU A 133 2.67 -19.84 -28.57
CA LEU A 133 3.02 -19.38 -29.93
C LEU A 133 2.33 -18.05 -30.32
N GLN A 134 1.12 -17.82 -29.86
CA GLN A 134 0.41 -16.54 -30.11
C GLN A 134 1.15 -15.31 -29.57
N ARG A 135 2.00 -15.46 -28.55
CA ARG A 135 2.81 -14.35 -28.01
C ARG A 135 4.01 -13.97 -28.88
N LEU A 136 4.25 -14.69 -29.95
CA LEU A 136 5.29 -14.38 -30.94
C LEU A 136 4.84 -13.34 -31.98
N THR A 137 3.58 -12.90 -31.94
CA THR A 137 3.08 -11.85 -32.85
C THR A 137 3.68 -10.48 -32.53
N GLY A 138 3.80 -9.62 -33.54
CA GLY A 138 4.38 -8.29 -33.37
C GLY A 138 3.68 -7.43 -32.31
N LEU A 139 2.35 -7.53 -32.20
CA LEU A 139 1.58 -6.81 -31.18
C LEU A 139 1.89 -7.28 -29.75
N GLU A 140 2.01 -8.59 -29.54
CA GLU A 140 2.35 -9.14 -28.22
C GLU A 140 3.81 -8.86 -27.83
N ARG A 141 4.74 -8.85 -28.81
CA ARG A 141 6.12 -8.39 -28.61
C ARG A 141 6.15 -6.95 -28.08
N GLN A 142 5.40 -6.05 -28.68
CA GLN A 142 5.35 -4.65 -28.24
C GLN A 142 4.80 -4.53 -26.82
N LYS A 143 3.76 -5.28 -26.45
CA LYS A 143 3.22 -5.32 -25.09
C LYS A 143 4.27 -5.77 -24.06
N ILE A 144 5.10 -6.76 -24.38
CA ILE A 144 6.18 -7.23 -23.48
C ILE A 144 7.21 -6.12 -23.27
N ILE A 145 7.59 -5.40 -24.32
CA ILE A 145 8.54 -4.28 -24.23
C ILE A 145 7.96 -3.14 -23.40
N ASP A 146 6.71 -2.78 -23.64
CA ASP A 146 6.03 -1.70 -22.92
C ASP A 146 5.83 -2.06 -21.45
N GLU A 147 5.41 -3.30 -21.13
CA GLU A 147 5.29 -3.79 -19.76
C GLU A 147 6.64 -3.76 -19.03
N LEU A 148 7.72 -4.18 -19.70
CA LEU A 148 9.06 -4.13 -19.12
C LEU A 148 9.49 -2.68 -18.82
N ALA A 149 9.25 -1.75 -19.74
CA ALA A 149 9.61 -0.35 -19.55
C ALA A 149 8.85 0.27 -18.35
N GLU A 150 7.56 0.00 -18.20
CA GLU A 150 6.76 0.48 -17.07
C GLU A 150 7.18 -0.18 -15.73
N LEU A 151 7.54 -1.46 -15.74
CA LEU A 151 8.06 -2.13 -14.56
C LEU A 151 9.42 -1.57 -14.12
N LEU A 152 10.32 -1.26 -15.06
CA LEU A 152 11.61 -0.65 -14.73
C LEU A 152 11.44 0.73 -14.08
N LYS A 153 10.55 1.59 -14.58
CA LYS A 153 10.19 2.85 -13.94
C LYS A 153 9.63 2.66 -12.53
N THR A 154 8.77 1.65 -12.37
CA THR A 154 8.18 1.30 -11.07
C THR A 154 9.24 0.85 -10.08
N ILE A 155 10.18 -0.01 -10.52
CA ILE A 155 11.30 -0.49 -9.71
C ILE A 155 12.19 0.67 -9.26
N GLU A 156 12.51 1.59 -10.16
CA GLU A 156 13.31 2.77 -9.85
C GLU A 156 12.62 3.63 -8.80
N ARG A 157 11.33 3.92 -8.97
CA ARG A 157 10.53 4.67 -7.99
C ARG A 157 10.49 3.98 -6.62
N LEU A 158 10.25 2.66 -6.58
CA LEU A 158 10.17 1.92 -5.32
C LEU A 158 11.52 1.85 -4.61
N ARG A 159 12.63 1.75 -5.35
CA ARG A 159 13.98 1.86 -4.78
C ARG A 159 14.23 3.23 -4.18
N ALA A 160 13.92 4.30 -4.90
CA ALA A 160 14.08 5.65 -4.40
C ALA A 160 13.32 5.90 -3.09
N ILE A 161 12.10 5.36 -2.96
CA ILE A 161 11.33 5.44 -1.71
C ILE A 161 12.02 4.69 -0.57
N LEU A 162 12.60 3.51 -0.83
CA LEU A 162 13.28 2.72 0.21
C LEU A 162 14.64 3.28 0.61
N GLU A 163 15.34 3.96 -0.28
CA GLU A 163 16.64 4.58 -0.05
C GLU A 163 16.54 5.93 0.67
N SER A 164 15.39 6.61 0.58
CA SER A 164 15.17 7.92 1.17
C SER A 164 14.09 7.88 2.26
N GLU A 165 14.50 8.10 3.51
CA GLU A 165 13.59 8.23 4.64
C GLU A 165 12.56 9.35 4.43
N GLN A 166 12.98 10.46 3.80
CA GLN A 166 12.10 11.57 3.49
C GLN A 166 10.99 11.15 2.51
N GLN A 167 11.33 10.47 1.41
CA GLN A 167 10.34 10.00 0.44
C GLN A 167 9.37 8.98 1.03
N LEU A 168 9.86 8.12 1.93
CA LEU A 168 9.02 7.19 2.67
C LEU A 168 7.99 7.94 3.55
N MET A 169 8.44 8.97 4.26
CA MET A 169 7.55 9.79 5.09
C MET A 169 6.58 10.62 4.25
N ASP A 170 7.02 11.19 3.14
CA ASP A 170 6.15 11.93 2.21
C ASP A 170 5.02 11.03 1.68
N LEU A 171 5.33 9.76 1.38
CA LEU A 171 4.32 8.77 0.98
C LEU A 171 3.33 8.49 2.12
N VAL A 172 3.81 8.31 3.36
CA VAL A 172 2.95 8.14 4.55
C VAL A 172 2.01 9.33 4.73
N VAL A 173 2.56 10.56 4.65
CA VAL A 173 1.78 11.79 4.79
C VAL A 173 0.74 11.91 3.69
N SER A 174 1.10 11.64 2.44
CA SER A 174 0.17 11.68 1.29
C SER A 174 -1.00 10.69 1.47
N GLU A 175 -0.73 9.47 1.95
CA GLU A 175 -1.78 8.48 2.23
C GLU A 175 -2.71 8.93 3.37
N LEU A 176 -2.16 9.50 4.44
CA LEU A 176 -2.95 10.04 5.56
C LEU A 176 -3.80 11.23 5.14
N GLN A 177 -3.27 12.12 4.29
CA GLN A 177 -4.03 13.24 3.72
C GLN A 177 -5.21 12.74 2.87
N THR A 178 -5.01 11.69 2.07
CA THR A 178 -6.07 11.08 1.27
C THR A 178 -7.18 10.51 2.17
N ILE A 179 -6.81 9.84 3.26
CA ILE A 179 -7.77 9.33 4.25
C ILE A 179 -8.51 10.48 4.93
N SER A 180 -7.79 11.53 5.34
CA SER A 180 -8.40 12.72 5.96
C SER A 180 -9.40 13.41 5.03
N ALA A 181 -9.06 13.57 3.74
CA ALA A 181 -9.93 14.20 2.76
C ALA A 181 -11.22 13.38 2.48
N SER A 182 -11.14 12.04 2.56
CA SER A 182 -12.27 11.16 2.24
C SER A 182 -13.15 10.81 3.46
N HIS A 183 -12.60 10.86 4.67
CA HIS A 183 -13.28 10.39 5.90
C HIS A 183 -13.22 11.40 7.06
N GLY A 184 -12.53 12.53 6.89
CA GLY A 184 -12.44 13.56 7.91
C GLY A 184 -13.78 14.26 8.09
N ASP A 185 -14.14 14.54 9.33
CA ASP A 185 -15.27 15.38 9.72
C ASP A 185 -14.79 16.56 10.58
N GLU A 186 -15.66 17.55 10.73
CA GLU A 186 -15.34 18.73 11.54
C GLU A 186 -15.23 18.38 13.03
N ARG A 187 -14.34 19.09 13.71
CA ARG A 187 -14.16 18.92 15.14
C ARG A 187 -15.40 19.38 15.90
N ARG A 188 -15.94 18.50 16.75
CA ARG A 188 -17.12 18.77 17.59
C ARG A 188 -16.76 19.26 18.99
N THR A 189 -15.50 19.18 19.40
CA THR A 189 -15.04 19.57 20.74
C THR A 189 -14.36 20.93 20.70
N GLU A 190 -14.62 21.76 21.69
CA GLU A 190 -13.90 23.01 21.92
C GLU A 190 -12.66 22.73 22.79
N ILE A 191 -11.57 23.43 22.50
CA ILE A 191 -10.39 23.43 23.36
C ILE A 191 -10.49 24.70 24.21
N VAL A 192 -10.65 24.52 25.52
CA VAL A 192 -10.72 25.59 26.51
C VAL A 192 -9.35 25.86 27.10
#